data_85f1d21417124b1baf63a9d95b479490
#
_entry.id   85f1d21417124b1baf63a9d95b479490
#
_cell.length_a   1.000
_cell.length_b   1.000
_cell.length_c   1.000
_cell.angle_alpha   90.00
_cell.angle_beta   90.00
_cell.angle_gamma   90.00
#
_symmetry.space_group_name_H-M   'P 1'
#
loop_
_entity.id
_entity.type
_entity.pdbx_description
1 polymer ?
#
loop_
_entity_poly.entity_id
_entity_poly.type
_entity_poly.pdbx_seq_one_letter_code
_entity_poly.pdbx_strand_id
1 'polypeptide(L)'
;SRFKCVIRAGVGLDNIDVQYAKDNGIEVKNTPKSPSESVAELAMAHMFSCARYISIAGHSMREGKWEKKAYGKGIELTGKTLGIVGFGRIGQKLGKMAKAIGMNVIAFDIFHIPGIEEELGIPYVEMDELLAKSDFISVHAPAVDGGALINAERIAKMKDGVVIINTSRGTNVDEAALLDALNSGKVRAAGLDVYADEPATNVALYSHPMVSCTPHIGSATVEAQGRIGEELVEIISKM
;
A
#
# COMPACT_ATOMS: atom_id res chain seq x y z
N SER A 1 28.18 -22.74 9.41
CA SER A 1 27.82 -22.08 8.15
C SER A 1 28.98 -21.25 7.65
N ARG A 2 29.19 -21.20 6.31
CA ARG A 2 30.17 -20.29 5.69
C ARG A 2 29.58 -18.89 5.42
N PHE A 3 28.26 -18.74 5.52
CA PHE A 3 27.60 -17.45 5.34
C PHE A 3 27.80 -16.58 6.58
N LYS A 4 28.25 -15.35 6.36
CA LYS A 4 28.41 -14.34 7.42
C LYS A 4 27.32 -13.29 7.37
N CYS A 5 26.75 -13.05 6.20
CA CYS A 5 25.72 -12.06 5.97
C CYS A 5 24.78 -12.49 4.85
N VAL A 6 23.50 -12.12 4.98
CA VAL A 6 22.47 -12.18 3.92
C VAL A 6 21.97 -10.76 3.72
N ILE A 7 21.98 -10.28 2.47
CA ILE A 7 21.50 -8.94 2.14
C ILE A 7 20.31 -9.09 1.20
N ARG A 8 19.13 -8.61 1.65
CA ARG A 8 17.91 -8.56 0.86
C ARG A 8 17.88 -7.27 0.02
N ALA A 9 17.85 -7.41 -1.30
CA ALA A 9 17.62 -6.30 -2.22
C ALA A 9 16.14 -5.90 -2.17
N GLY A 10 15.76 -5.01 -1.29
CA GLY A 10 14.37 -4.58 -1.02
C GLY A 10 14.12 -4.32 0.46
N VAL A 11 12.87 -3.99 0.82
CA VAL A 11 12.49 -3.60 2.20
C VAL A 11 12.15 -4.81 3.06
N GLY A 12 11.28 -5.69 2.57
CA GLY A 12 10.73 -6.79 3.35
C GLY A 12 11.73 -7.91 3.59
N LEU A 13 11.69 -8.48 4.79
CA LEU A 13 12.49 -9.64 5.21
C LEU A 13 11.64 -10.91 5.37
N ASP A 14 10.41 -10.90 4.89
CA ASP A 14 9.41 -11.95 5.12
C ASP A 14 9.83 -13.32 4.58
N ASN A 15 10.73 -13.35 3.60
CA ASN A 15 11.28 -14.57 3.00
C ASN A 15 12.63 -15.00 3.61
N ILE A 16 13.04 -14.40 4.72
CA ILE A 16 14.29 -14.73 5.43
C ILE A 16 13.93 -15.09 6.87
N ASP A 17 14.36 -16.26 7.31
CA ASP A 17 14.30 -16.63 8.73
C ASP A 17 15.35 -15.83 9.52
N VAL A 18 14.93 -14.61 9.93
CA VAL A 18 15.79 -13.66 10.65
C VAL A 18 16.22 -14.22 12.00
N GLN A 19 15.34 -15.01 12.67
CA GLN A 19 15.66 -15.59 13.96
C GLN A 19 16.73 -16.68 13.80
N TYR A 20 16.57 -17.58 12.83
CA TYR A 20 17.60 -18.57 12.51
C TYR A 20 18.93 -17.92 12.15
N ALA A 21 18.92 -16.88 11.34
CA ALA A 21 20.15 -16.16 10.97
C ALA A 21 20.86 -15.61 12.21
N LYS A 22 20.12 -14.94 13.10
CA LYS A 22 20.62 -14.41 14.37
C LYS A 22 21.24 -15.49 15.27
N ASP A 23 20.54 -16.61 15.45
CA ASP A 23 20.97 -17.72 16.29
C ASP A 23 22.24 -18.41 15.74
N ASN A 24 22.49 -18.27 14.44
CA ASN A 24 23.67 -18.84 13.78
C ASN A 24 24.76 -17.79 13.45
N GLY A 25 24.67 -16.59 14.01
CA GLY A 25 25.69 -15.54 13.82
C GLY A 25 25.75 -15.00 12.38
N ILE A 26 24.64 -15.07 11.64
CA ILE A 26 24.50 -14.54 10.28
C ILE A 26 23.84 -13.17 10.36
N GLU A 27 24.52 -12.13 9.89
CA GLU A 27 23.96 -10.79 9.82
C GLU A 27 22.92 -10.71 8.69
N VAL A 28 21.75 -10.08 8.96
CA VAL A 28 20.72 -9.83 7.94
C VAL A 28 20.61 -8.33 7.71
N LYS A 29 20.78 -7.92 6.46
CA LYS A 29 20.63 -6.52 6.00
C LYS A 29 19.60 -6.42 4.88
N ASN A 30 19.07 -5.22 4.66
CA ASN A 30 18.16 -4.92 3.58
C ASN A 30 18.43 -3.51 3.01
N THR A 31 17.70 -3.14 1.93
CA THR A 31 17.78 -1.82 1.30
C THR A 31 16.46 -1.05 1.50
N PRO A 32 16.25 -0.47 2.71
CA PRO A 32 14.93 0.06 3.09
C PRO A 32 14.61 1.43 2.50
N LYS A 33 15.59 2.15 1.93
CA LYS A 33 15.41 3.53 1.45
C LYS A 33 14.98 3.56 -0.01
N SER A 34 15.52 2.66 -0.81
CA SER A 34 15.55 2.73 -2.27
C SER A 34 14.17 2.65 -2.96
N PRO A 35 13.18 1.83 -2.54
CA PRO A 35 11.93 1.68 -3.26
C PRO A 35 10.83 2.66 -2.82
N SER A 36 11.06 3.51 -1.82
CA SER A 36 9.97 4.27 -1.15
C SER A 36 9.21 5.20 -2.08
N GLU A 37 9.89 5.83 -3.05
CA GLU A 37 9.25 6.69 -4.06
C GLU A 37 8.32 5.87 -4.96
N SER A 38 8.86 4.83 -5.56
CA SER A 38 8.13 3.98 -6.51
C SER A 38 6.88 3.34 -5.91
N VAL A 39 6.95 2.89 -4.65
CA VAL A 39 5.78 2.32 -3.95
C VAL A 39 4.72 3.39 -3.68
N ALA A 40 5.12 4.60 -3.29
CA ALA A 40 4.19 5.72 -3.07
C ALA A 40 3.51 6.15 -4.38
N GLU A 41 4.24 6.19 -5.49
CA GLU A 41 3.70 6.47 -6.83
C GLU A 41 2.72 5.39 -7.28
N LEU A 42 3.02 4.11 -7.06
CA LEU A 42 2.09 3.03 -7.38
C LEU A 42 0.81 3.10 -6.53
N ALA A 43 0.91 3.42 -5.24
CA ALA A 43 -0.25 3.65 -4.38
C ALA A 43 -1.13 4.80 -4.92
N MET A 44 -0.51 5.91 -5.33
CA MET A 44 -1.21 7.03 -5.96
C MET A 44 -1.86 6.63 -7.29
N ALA A 45 -1.19 5.82 -8.11
CA ALA A 45 -1.74 5.31 -9.36
C ALA A 45 -2.98 4.43 -9.12
N HIS A 46 -2.95 3.56 -8.10
CA HIS A 46 -4.11 2.79 -7.68
C HIS A 46 -5.26 3.70 -7.19
N MET A 47 -4.97 4.78 -6.45
CA MET A 47 -5.99 5.74 -6.03
C MET A 47 -6.70 6.35 -7.24
N PHE A 48 -5.97 6.82 -8.25
CA PHE A 48 -6.56 7.32 -9.50
C PHE A 48 -7.29 6.23 -10.27
N SER A 49 -6.75 5.01 -10.33
CA SER A 49 -7.39 3.88 -10.99
C SER A 49 -8.75 3.54 -10.37
N CYS A 50 -8.82 3.48 -9.05
CA CYS A 50 -10.03 3.23 -8.29
C CYS A 50 -11.05 4.38 -8.44
N ALA A 51 -10.59 5.63 -8.39
CA ALA A 51 -11.45 6.80 -8.52
C ALA A 51 -12.09 6.93 -9.91
N ARG A 52 -11.38 6.54 -10.96
CA ARG A 52 -11.73 6.80 -12.36
C ARG A 52 -11.91 5.55 -13.21
N TYR A 53 -11.95 4.34 -12.61
CA TYR A 53 -12.15 3.05 -13.29
C TYR A 53 -11.08 2.73 -14.35
N ILE A 54 -9.83 3.24 -14.23
CA ILE A 54 -8.81 3.15 -15.29
C ILE A 54 -8.53 1.70 -15.67
N SER A 55 -8.33 0.81 -14.69
CA SER A 55 -8.01 -0.60 -14.91
C SER A 55 -9.12 -1.31 -15.69
N ILE A 56 -10.34 -1.30 -15.18
CA ILE A 56 -11.48 -2.02 -15.78
C ILE A 56 -11.94 -1.39 -17.09
N ALA A 57 -11.93 -0.07 -17.20
CA ALA A 57 -12.27 0.61 -18.46
C ALA A 57 -11.24 0.32 -19.55
N GLY A 58 -9.95 0.31 -19.20
CA GLY A 58 -8.89 -0.07 -20.12
C GLY A 58 -8.99 -1.53 -20.59
N HIS A 59 -9.40 -2.45 -19.69
CA HIS A 59 -9.66 -3.84 -20.05
C HIS A 59 -10.84 -3.95 -21.04
N SER A 60 -11.97 -3.34 -20.72
CA SER A 60 -13.16 -3.30 -21.57
C SER A 60 -12.87 -2.75 -22.99
N MET A 61 -12.08 -1.68 -23.08
CA MET A 61 -11.63 -1.12 -24.37
C MET A 61 -10.81 -2.13 -25.21
N ARG A 62 -9.94 -2.91 -24.58
CA ARG A 62 -9.14 -3.95 -25.28
C ARG A 62 -10.00 -5.12 -25.78
N GLU A 63 -11.17 -5.35 -25.14
CA GLU A 63 -12.18 -6.29 -25.62
C GLU A 63 -13.09 -5.70 -26.72
N GLY A 64 -12.79 -4.50 -27.21
CA GLY A 64 -13.59 -3.83 -28.25
C GLY A 64 -14.90 -3.20 -27.77
N LYS A 65 -15.10 -3.07 -26.46
CA LYS A 65 -16.33 -2.49 -25.87
C LYS A 65 -16.19 -0.98 -25.70
N TRP A 66 -17.31 -0.25 -25.84
CA TRP A 66 -17.39 1.20 -25.62
C TRP A 66 -18.43 1.52 -24.55
N GLU A 67 -18.04 1.32 -23.27
CA GLU A 67 -18.98 1.34 -22.14
C GLU A 67 -18.96 2.67 -21.38
N LYS A 68 -18.99 3.81 -22.08
CA LYS A 68 -18.92 5.16 -21.52
C LYS A 68 -19.87 5.39 -20.34
N LYS A 69 -21.09 4.83 -20.40
CA LYS A 69 -22.11 5.00 -19.34
C LYS A 69 -21.75 4.23 -18.07
N ALA A 70 -21.15 3.04 -18.20
CA ALA A 70 -20.76 2.20 -17.05
C ALA A 70 -19.71 2.91 -16.16
N TYR A 71 -18.80 3.66 -16.78
CA TYR A 71 -17.71 4.38 -16.11
C TYR A 71 -17.99 5.87 -15.86
N GLY A 72 -19.24 6.31 -15.99
CA GLY A 72 -19.64 7.71 -15.85
C GLY A 72 -19.77 8.23 -14.41
N LYS A 73 -19.53 7.38 -13.39
CA LYS A 73 -19.65 7.72 -11.96
C LYS A 73 -18.28 7.79 -11.25
N GLY A 74 -17.25 8.23 -11.96
CA GLY A 74 -15.95 8.51 -11.35
C GLY A 74 -16.02 9.60 -10.27
N ILE A 75 -15.05 9.63 -9.38
CA ILE A 75 -14.92 10.65 -8.33
C ILE A 75 -13.60 11.39 -8.49
N GLU A 76 -13.53 12.60 -7.96
CA GLU A 76 -12.29 13.38 -7.87
C GLU A 76 -11.60 13.13 -6.54
N LEU A 77 -10.27 13.24 -6.52
CA LEU A 77 -9.48 13.12 -5.30
C LEU A 77 -9.40 14.46 -4.56
N THR A 78 -9.40 15.58 -5.30
CA THR A 78 -9.35 16.93 -4.72
C THR A 78 -10.44 17.14 -3.68
N GLY A 79 -10.08 17.66 -2.52
CA GLY A 79 -10.97 17.89 -1.39
C GLY A 79 -11.36 16.63 -0.59
N LYS A 80 -11.02 15.43 -1.07
CA LYS A 80 -11.23 14.18 -0.32
C LYS A 80 -10.16 14.00 0.76
N THR A 81 -10.48 13.20 1.76
CA THR A 81 -9.56 12.87 2.85
C THR A 81 -8.87 11.54 2.58
N LEU A 82 -7.53 11.54 2.59
CA LEU A 82 -6.69 10.36 2.60
C LEU A 82 -6.24 10.05 4.03
N GLY A 83 -6.59 8.88 4.54
CA GLY A 83 -6.03 8.31 5.77
C GLY A 83 -4.86 7.39 5.43
N ILE A 84 -3.70 7.63 6.03
CA ILE A 84 -2.49 6.84 5.84
C ILE A 84 -2.26 6.00 7.09
N VAL A 85 -2.31 4.67 6.96
CA VAL A 85 -2.00 3.72 8.04
C VAL A 85 -0.56 3.24 7.86
N GLY A 86 0.34 3.68 8.74
CA GLY A 86 1.79 3.54 8.61
C GLY A 86 2.43 4.77 7.96
N PHE A 87 2.91 5.71 8.80
CA PHE A 87 3.44 7.01 8.34
C PHE A 87 4.97 7.05 8.30
N GLY A 88 5.56 5.92 7.85
CA GLY A 88 6.98 5.80 7.54
C GLY A 88 7.35 6.49 6.21
N ARG A 89 8.50 6.10 5.63
CA ARG A 89 9.04 6.72 4.39
C ARG A 89 8.05 6.75 3.24
N ILE A 90 7.33 5.65 3.00
CA ILE A 90 6.36 5.52 1.91
C ILE A 90 5.12 6.37 2.19
N GLY A 91 4.55 6.26 3.39
CA GLY A 91 3.36 7.02 3.78
C GLY A 91 3.58 8.53 3.72
N GLN A 92 4.75 9.03 4.15
CA GLN A 92 5.12 10.44 4.04
C GLN A 92 5.19 10.92 2.59
N LYS A 93 5.78 10.12 1.69
CA LYS A 93 5.86 10.46 0.26
C LYS A 93 4.47 10.51 -0.37
N LEU A 94 3.65 9.50 -0.13
CA LEU A 94 2.25 9.48 -0.57
C LEU A 94 1.48 10.68 -0.02
N GLY A 95 1.66 11.02 1.26
CA GLY A 95 1.03 12.17 1.88
C GLY A 95 1.40 13.50 1.22
N LYS A 96 2.68 13.70 0.87
CA LYS A 96 3.15 14.86 0.10
C LYS A 96 2.49 14.94 -1.28
N MET A 97 2.43 13.83 -2.03
CA MET A 97 1.78 13.76 -3.32
C MET A 97 0.28 14.06 -3.23
N ALA A 98 -0.40 13.46 -2.26
CA ALA A 98 -1.84 13.65 -2.05
C ALA A 98 -2.18 15.11 -1.70
N LYS A 99 -1.38 15.77 -0.87
CA LYS A 99 -1.54 17.21 -0.59
C LYS A 99 -1.34 18.05 -1.85
N ALA A 100 -0.34 17.73 -2.68
CA ALA A 100 -0.06 18.47 -3.90
C ALA A 100 -1.22 18.44 -4.91
N ILE A 101 -2.02 17.36 -4.91
CA ILE A 101 -3.23 17.27 -5.74
C ILE A 101 -4.49 17.76 -5.03
N GLY A 102 -4.38 18.41 -3.87
CA GLY A 102 -5.49 19.04 -3.17
C GLY A 102 -6.31 18.14 -2.26
N MET A 103 -5.77 16.99 -1.83
CA MET A 103 -6.41 16.16 -0.79
C MET A 103 -6.13 16.69 0.61
N ASN A 104 -7.06 16.43 1.53
CA ASN A 104 -6.79 16.47 2.96
C ASN A 104 -6.09 15.17 3.36
N VAL A 105 -5.07 15.23 4.20
CA VAL A 105 -4.31 14.04 4.61
C VAL A 105 -4.24 13.98 6.12
N ILE A 106 -4.53 12.81 6.67
CA ILE A 106 -4.36 12.44 8.08
C ILE A 106 -3.57 11.12 8.16
N ALA A 107 -2.86 10.90 9.25
CA ALA A 107 -2.02 9.71 9.39
C ALA A 107 -2.24 9.01 10.73
N PHE A 108 -2.05 7.71 10.75
CA PHE A 108 -1.92 6.89 11.95
C PHE A 108 -0.62 6.11 11.90
N ASP A 109 0.13 6.13 12.98
CA ASP A 109 1.28 5.26 13.20
C ASP A 109 1.41 4.97 14.69
N ILE A 110 2.01 3.83 15.05
CA ILE A 110 2.35 3.50 16.43
C ILE A 110 3.58 4.29 16.92
N PHE A 111 4.39 4.80 16.00
CA PHE A 111 5.55 5.65 16.28
C PHE A 111 5.38 7.02 15.63
N HIS A 112 5.29 8.06 16.44
CA HIS A 112 5.26 9.42 15.95
C HIS A 112 6.69 9.94 15.75
N ILE A 113 7.00 10.37 14.53
CA ILE A 113 8.30 10.96 14.19
C ILE A 113 8.26 12.43 14.62
N PRO A 114 9.14 12.88 15.54
CA PRO A 114 9.15 14.26 16.01
C PRO A 114 9.30 15.28 14.87
N GLY A 115 8.44 16.31 14.87
CA GLY A 115 8.49 17.41 13.91
C GLY A 115 7.89 17.13 12.54
N ILE A 116 7.51 15.89 12.23
CA ILE A 116 7.03 15.51 10.88
C ILE A 116 5.62 16.09 10.60
N GLU A 117 4.78 16.24 11.62
CA GLU A 117 3.45 16.83 11.48
C GLU A 117 3.54 18.28 11.01
N GLU A 118 4.42 19.06 11.63
CA GLU A 118 4.65 20.47 11.30
C GLU A 118 5.33 20.59 9.92
N GLU A 119 6.34 19.74 9.65
CA GLU A 119 7.06 19.75 8.37
C GLU A 119 6.13 19.47 7.18
N LEU A 120 5.26 18.48 7.32
CA LEU A 120 4.39 18.03 6.22
C LEU A 120 2.99 18.67 6.29
N GLY A 121 2.61 19.22 7.43
CA GLY A 121 1.25 19.68 7.71
C GLY A 121 0.25 18.51 7.58
N ILE A 122 0.61 17.34 8.11
CA ILE A 122 -0.19 16.13 8.13
C ILE A 122 -0.29 15.66 9.57
N PRO A 123 -1.47 15.80 10.21
CA PRO A 123 -1.63 15.44 11.61
C PRO A 123 -1.69 13.93 11.82
N TYR A 124 -1.14 13.45 12.92
CA TYR A 124 -1.46 12.14 13.46
C TYR A 124 -2.83 12.15 14.12
N VAL A 125 -3.57 11.08 13.91
CA VAL A 125 -4.87 10.85 14.55
C VAL A 125 -4.96 9.41 15.04
N GLU A 126 -5.90 9.11 15.93
CA GLU A 126 -6.19 7.74 16.35
C GLU A 126 -6.80 6.93 15.20
N MET A 127 -6.59 5.59 15.22
CA MET A 127 -7.06 4.69 14.17
C MET A 127 -8.55 4.84 13.88
N ASP A 128 -9.41 4.86 14.90
CA ASP A 128 -10.86 4.96 14.72
C ASP A 128 -11.27 6.31 14.10
N GLU A 129 -10.56 7.39 14.43
CA GLU A 129 -10.76 8.69 13.81
C GLU A 129 -10.36 8.67 12.33
N LEU A 130 -9.20 8.07 12.00
CA LEU A 130 -8.75 7.90 10.62
C LEU A 130 -9.80 7.14 9.80
N LEU A 131 -10.28 6.00 10.32
CA LEU A 131 -11.28 5.17 9.64
C LEU A 131 -12.56 5.96 9.36
N ALA A 132 -13.07 6.70 10.35
CA ALA A 132 -14.33 7.43 10.24
C ALA A 132 -14.25 8.66 9.33
N LYS A 133 -13.08 9.30 9.19
CA LYS A 133 -12.92 10.53 8.42
C LYS A 133 -12.46 10.35 6.99
N SER A 134 -11.87 9.19 6.64
CA SER A 134 -11.20 8.98 5.36
C SER A 134 -12.16 8.58 4.24
N ASP A 135 -11.99 9.18 3.07
CA ASP A 135 -12.61 8.75 1.81
C ASP A 135 -11.72 7.73 1.08
N PHE A 136 -10.40 7.81 1.30
CA PHE A 136 -9.38 6.88 0.85
C PHE A 136 -8.54 6.46 2.05
N ILE A 137 -8.21 5.17 2.16
CA ILE A 137 -7.31 4.64 3.17
C ILE A 137 -6.19 3.89 2.47
N SER A 138 -4.94 4.25 2.76
CA SER A 138 -3.77 3.59 2.18
C SER A 138 -2.90 3.00 3.29
N VAL A 139 -2.56 1.71 3.15
CA VAL A 139 -1.82 0.95 4.16
C VAL A 139 -0.36 0.82 3.75
N HIS A 140 0.53 1.26 4.64
CA HIS A 140 1.99 1.25 4.47
C HIS A 140 2.74 0.72 5.69
N ALA A 141 2.04 -0.02 6.54
CA ALA A 141 2.62 -0.67 7.71
C ALA A 141 3.30 -2.00 7.34
N PRO A 142 4.31 -2.46 8.10
CA PRO A 142 4.78 -3.84 8.00
C PRO A 142 3.66 -4.82 8.36
N ALA A 143 3.88 -6.12 8.12
CA ALA A 143 3.00 -7.14 8.64
C ALA A 143 2.96 -7.06 10.18
N VAL A 144 1.78 -7.23 10.76
CA VAL A 144 1.57 -7.19 12.21
C VAL A 144 1.12 -8.54 12.72
N ASP A 145 1.55 -8.86 13.93
CA ASP A 145 1.06 -10.04 14.63
C ASP A 145 -0.38 -9.80 15.14
N GLY A 146 -1.18 -10.86 15.19
CA GLY A 146 -2.54 -10.79 15.75
C GLY A 146 -3.66 -10.51 14.75
N GLY A 147 -3.41 -10.54 13.45
CA GLY A 147 -4.42 -10.45 12.40
C GLY A 147 -4.33 -9.19 11.56
N ALA A 148 -5.25 -9.07 10.59
CA ALA A 148 -5.23 -7.98 9.61
C ALA A 148 -5.50 -6.61 10.25
N LEU A 149 -4.72 -5.60 9.84
CA LEU A 149 -4.96 -4.19 10.22
C LEU A 149 -6.30 -3.67 9.70
N ILE A 150 -6.72 -4.14 8.53
CA ILE A 150 -8.01 -3.81 7.91
C ILE A 150 -8.84 -5.10 7.89
N ASN A 151 -9.65 -5.28 8.91
CA ASN A 151 -10.57 -6.41 9.09
C ASN A 151 -12.03 -5.96 9.01
N ALA A 152 -12.98 -6.88 9.14
CA ALA A 152 -14.41 -6.60 9.05
C ALA A 152 -14.87 -5.53 10.06
N GLU A 153 -14.39 -5.58 11.30
CA GLU A 153 -14.75 -4.61 12.34
C GLU A 153 -14.32 -3.20 11.96
N ARG A 154 -13.06 -3.05 11.48
CA ARG A 154 -12.54 -1.75 11.05
C ARG A 154 -13.20 -1.25 9.78
N ILE A 155 -13.48 -2.13 8.82
CA ILE A 155 -14.24 -1.76 7.62
C ILE A 155 -15.64 -1.22 8.00
N ALA A 156 -16.30 -1.81 8.97
CA ALA A 156 -17.60 -1.33 9.44
C ALA A 156 -17.56 0.11 9.99
N LYS A 157 -16.43 0.55 10.57
CA LYS A 157 -16.23 1.92 11.09
C LYS A 157 -15.90 2.95 9.99
N MET A 158 -15.56 2.51 8.78
CA MET A 158 -15.22 3.40 7.66
C MET A 158 -16.46 4.09 7.09
N LYS A 159 -16.23 5.14 6.30
CA LYS A 159 -17.30 5.73 5.48
C LYS A 159 -17.85 4.74 4.47
N ASP A 160 -19.12 4.85 4.14
CA ASP A 160 -19.71 4.14 3.01
C ASP A 160 -19.10 4.68 1.71
N GLY A 161 -18.69 3.76 0.84
CA GLY A 161 -18.03 4.10 -0.40
C GLY A 161 -16.54 4.47 -0.27
N VAL A 162 -15.87 4.09 0.84
CA VAL A 162 -14.43 4.26 1.03
C VAL A 162 -13.64 3.48 -0.04
N VAL A 163 -12.46 3.99 -0.38
CA VAL A 163 -11.48 3.30 -1.24
C VAL A 163 -10.31 2.83 -0.39
N ILE A 164 -9.93 1.56 -0.53
CA ILE A 164 -8.82 0.95 0.24
C ILE A 164 -7.66 0.64 -0.70
N ILE A 165 -6.45 1.08 -0.34
CA ILE A 165 -5.21 0.83 -1.07
C ILE A 165 -4.26 0.04 -0.18
N ASN A 166 -3.72 -1.07 -0.70
CA ASN A 166 -2.69 -1.84 -0.02
C ASN A 166 -1.52 -2.15 -0.97
N THR A 167 -0.40 -1.48 -0.73
CA THR A 167 0.89 -1.70 -1.39
C THR A 167 1.97 -2.07 -0.37
N SER A 168 1.55 -2.61 0.79
CA SER A 168 2.44 -2.93 1.91
C SER A 168 2.66 -4.44 2.09
N ARG A 169 1.74 -5.11 2.78
CA ARG A 169 1.70 -6.58 2.96
C ARG A 169 0.28 -7.07 2.79
N GLY A 170 0.11 -8.19 2.08
CA GLY A 170 -1.21 -8.78 1.84
C GLY A 170 -1.96 -9.10 3.14
N THR A 171 -1.26 -9.62 4.13
CA THR A 171 -1.81 -9.96 5.46
C THR A 171 -2.35 -8.76 6.25
N ASN A 172 -2.04 -7.52 5.84
CA ASN A 172 -2.58 -6.32 6.50
C ASN A 172 -4.06 -6.08 6.18
N VAL A 173 -4.61 -6.73 5.16
CA VAL A 173 -6.02 -6.61 4.79
C VAL A 173 -6.63 -8.01 4.78
N ASP A 174 -7.74 -8.17 5.50
CA ASP A 174 -8.56 -9.39 5.44
C ASP A 174 -9.27 -9.43 4.08
N GLU A 175 -8.80 -10.30 3.19
CA GLU A 175 -9.31 -10.39 1.82
C GLU A 175 -10.77 -10.84 1.75
N ALA A 176 -11.23 -11.70 2.68
CA ALA A 176 -12.61 -12.13 2.73
C ALA A 176 -13.53 -10.97 3.15
N ALA A 177 -13.15 -10.25 4.21
CA ALA A 177 -13.88 -9.07 4.66
C ALA A 177 -13.90 -7.95 3.60
N LEU A 178 -12.79 -7.76 2.89
CA LEU A 178 -12.70 -6.80 1.79
C LEU A 178 -13.63 -7.18 0.64
N LEU A 179 -13.65 -8.44 0.23
CA LEU A 179 -14.52 -8.94 -0.85
C LEU A 179 -16.01 -8.76 -0.50
N ASP A 180 -16.40 -9.11 0.73
CA ASP A 180 -17.77 -8.90 1.22
C ASP A 180 -18.15 -7.41 1.22
N ALA A 181 -17.23 -6.53 1.63
CA ALA A 181 -17.43 -5.09 1.63
C ALA A 181 -17.52 -4.47 0.22
N LEU A 182 -16.75 -5.00 -0.74
CA LEU A 182 -16.89 -4.63 -2.16
C LEU A 182 -18.24 -5.06 -2.73
N ASN A 183 -18.66 -6.30 -2.46
CA ASN A 183 -19.95 -6.84 -2.92
C ASN A 183 -21.16 -6.08 -2.34
N SER A 184 -21.07 -5.64 -1.09
CA SER A 184 -22.14 -4.85 -0.43
C SER A 184 -22.10 -3.36 -0.81
N GLY A 185 -21.03 -2.87 -1.42
CA GLY A 185 -20.83 -1.45 -1.73
C GLY A 185 -20.35 -0.61 -0.55
N LYS A 186 -20.09 -1.21 0.62
CA LYS A 186 -19.45 -0.53 1.76
C LYS A 186 -18.07 0.02 1.37
N VAL A 187 -17.29 -0.79 0.66
CA VAL A 187 -16.06 -0.38 -0.02
C VAL A 187 -16.38 -0.15 -1.49
N ARG A 188 -16.09 1.05 -1.99
CA ARG A 188 -16.31 1.41 -3.38
C ARG A 188 -15.36 0.70 -4.34
N ALA A 189 -14.10 0.66 -3.97
CA ALA A 189 -13.04 0.07 -4.79
C ALA A 189 -11.82 -0.24 -3.93
N ALA A 190 -10.96 -1.14 -4.41
CA ALA A 190 -9.68 -1.41 -3.79
C ALA A 190 -8.53 -1.40 -4.81
N GLY A 191 -7.37 -0.88 -4.39
CA GLY A 191 -6.11 -0.95 -5.11
C GLY A 191 -5.14 -1.89 -4.38
N LEU A 192 -4.74 -2.98 -5.02
CA LEU A 192 -3.95 -4.02 -4.39
C LEU A 192 -2.69 -4.32 -5.22
N ASP A 193 -1.53 -4.26 -4.58
CA ASP A 193 -0.25 -4.71 -5.14
C ASP A 193 0.26 -5.98 -4.44
N VAL A 194 -0.32 -6.30 -3.28
CA VAL A 194 0.10 -7.41 -2.41
C VAL A 194 -1.11 -8.23 -1.96
N TYR A 195 -0.88 -9.52 -1.70
CA TYR A 195 -1.92 -10.50 -1.43
C TYR A 195 -1.55 -11.37 -0.23
N ALA A 196 -2.56 -12.00 0.39
CA ALA A 196 -2.33 -12.90 1.52
C ALA A 196 -1.42 -14.07 1.13
N ASP A 197 -1.67 -14.64 -0.05
CA ASP A 197 -0.80 -15.62 -0.70
C ASP A 197 -0.20 -15.01 -1.97
N GLU A 198 1.09 -15.20 -2.21
CA GLU A 198 1.78 -14.78 -3.43
C GLU A 198 2.52 -15.97 -4.05
N PRO A 199 2.19 -16.39 -5.30
CA PRO A 199 1.21 -15.79 -6.23
C PRO A 199 -0.22 -15.79 -5.72
N ALA A 200 -0.99 -14.72 -6.07
CA ALA A 200 -2.36 -14.52 -5.58
C ALA A 200 -3.30 -15.68 -5.97
N THR A 201 -4.01 -16.24 -4.99
CA THR A 201 -4.92 -17.38 -5.17
C THR A 201 -6.40 -16.99 -5.12
N ASN A 202 -6.74 -15.85 -4.53
CA ASN A 202 -8.11 -15.37 -4.38
C ASN A 202 -8.64 -14.74 -5.68
N VAL A 203 -9.03 -15.61 -6.64
CA VAL A 203 -9.54 -15.18 -7.96
C VAL A 203 -10.76 -14.25 -7.83
N ALA A 204 -11.66 -14.52 -6.89
CA ALA A 204 -12.87 -13.71 -6.70
C ALA A 204 -12.53 -12.25 -6.36
N LEU A 205 -11.47 -12.02 -5.58
CA LEU A 205 -11.02 -10.69 -5.21
C LEU A 205 -10.35 -9.96 -6.38
N TYR A 206 -9.29 -10.53 -6.96
CA TYR A 206 -8.54 -9.80 -8.00
C TYR A 206 -9.27 -9.72 -9.35
N SER A 207 -10.31 -10.54 -9.57
CA SER A 207 -11.20 -10.43 -10.73
C SER A 207 -12.41 -9.52 -10.49
N HIS A 208 -12.59 -9.00 -9.27
CA HIS A 208 -13.69 -8.11 -8.96
C HIS A 208 -13.54 -6.79 -9.76
N PRO A 209 -14.60 -6.31 -10.46
CA PRO A 209 -14.50 -5.16 -11.37
C PRO A 209 -14.07 -3.86 -10.70
N MET A 210 -14.26 -3.75 -9.38
CA MET A 210 -13.84 -2.58 -8.59
C MET A 210 -12.47 -2.73 -7.95
N VAL A 211 -11.70 -3.77 -8.33
CA VAL A 211 -10.32 -3.96 -7.86
C VAL A 211 -9.32 -3.57 -8.95
N SER A 212 -8.44 -2.63 -8.63
CA SER A 212 -7.23 -2.32 -9.40
C SER A 212 -6.09 -3.13 -8.83
N CYS A 213 -5.57 -4.10 -9.58
CA CYS A 213 -4.58 -5.05 -9.08
C CYS A 213 -3.29 -5.03 -9.89
N THR A 214 -2.17 -5.24 -9.20
CA THR A 214 -0.82 -5.41 -9.76
C THR A 214 -0.10 -6.56 -9.04
N PRO A 215 0.84 -7.27 -9.69
CA PRO A 215 1.46 -8.49 -9.14
C PRO A 215 2.74 -8.17 -8.34
N HIS A 216 2.62 -7.43 -7.24
CA HIS A 216 3.69 -7.05 -6.31
C HIS A 216 4.86 -6.35 -7.03
N ILE A 217 4.55 -5.27 -7.72
CA ILE A 217 5.51 -4.48 -8.52
C ILE A 217 5.86 -3.11 -7.92
N GLY A 218 5.47 -2.84 -6.68
CA GLY A 218 5.67 -1.54 -6.03
C GLY A 218 7.11 -1.02 -6.10
N SER A 219 8.10 -1.89 -6.02
CA SER A 219 9.53 -1.54 -6.15
C SER A 219 10.11 -1.77 -7.55
N ALA A 220 9.31 -2.20 -8.51
CA ALA A 220 9.79 -2.63 -9.83
C ALA A 220 9.89 -1.47 -10.82
N THR A 221 10.67 -0.45 -10.49
CA THR A 221 11.01 0.65 -11.41
C THR A 221 12.51 0.65 -11.71
N VAL A 222 12.89 1.18 -12.85
CA VAL A 222 14.31 1.30 -13.27
C VAL A 222 15.09 2.10 -12.22
N GLU A 223 14.52 3.18 -11.73
CA GLU A 223 15.11 4.07 -10.74
C GLU A 223 15.28 3.39 -9.37
N ALA A 224 14.26 2.64 -8.92
CA ALA A 224 14.35 1.90 -7.66
C ALA A 224 15.41 0.80 -7.74
N GLN A 225 15.48 0.06 -8.85
CA GLN A 225 16.50 -0.97 -9.04
C GLN A 225 17.92 -0.38 -9.06
N GLY A 226 18.10 0.79 -9.70
CA GLY A 226 19.37 1.53 -9.65
C GLY A 226 19.77 1.90 -8.22
N ARG A 227 18.87 2.54 -7.48
CA ARG A 227 19.13 2.92 -6.07
C ARG A 227 19.34 1.71 -5.16
N ILE A 228 18.64 0.60 -5.38
CA ILE A 228 18.88 -0.67 -4.65
C ILE A 228 20.31 -1.16 -4.89
N GLY A 229 20.77 -1.12 -6.15
CA GLY A 229 22.13 -1.50 -6.49
C GLY A 229 23.18 -0.62 -5.78
N GLU A 230 22.98 0.69 -5.75
CA GLU A 230 23.86 1.63 -5.05
C GLU A 230 23.87 1.37 -3.53
N GLU A 231 22.71 1.17 -2.91
CA GLU A 231 22.57 0.86 -1.49
C GLU A 231 23.24 -0.48 -1.12
N LEU A 232 23.15 -1.50 -2.00
CA LEU A 232 23.86 -2.78 -1.84
C LEU A 232 25.38 -2.58 -1.85
N VAL A 233 25.91 -1.80 -2.81
CA VAL A 233 27.34 -1.50 -2.89
C VAL A 233 27.79 -0.77 -1.63
N GLU A 234 27.01 0.19 -1.13
CA GLU A 234 27.31 0.89 0.11
C GLU A 234 27.36 -0.05 1.32
N ILE A 235 26.40 -0.97 1.43
CA ILE A 235 26.34 -1.96 2.52
C ILE A 235 27.58 -2.88 2.47
N ILE A 236 27.90 -3.41 1.29
CA ILE A 236 29.02 -4.35 1.11
C ILE A 236 30.37 -3.66 1.38
N SER A 237 30.53 -2.41 0.95
CA SER A 237 31.78 -1.67 1.15
C SER A 237 32.10 -1.35 2.62
N LYS A 238 31.11 -1.45 3.51
CA LYS A 238 31.24 -1.20 4.95
C LYS A 238 31.40 -2.49 5.78
N MET A 239 31.40 -3.66 5.12
CA MET A 239 31.58 -4.98 5.75
C MET A 239 33.06 -5.34 5.82
#